data_3ac5b1155fccfb3c443fdddb448ef4a5
#
_entry.id   3ac5b1155fccfb3c443fdddb448ef4a5
#
_cell.length_a   1.000
_cell.length_b   1.000
_cell.length_c   1.000
_cell.angle_alpha   90.00
_cell.angle_beta   90.00
_cell.angle_gamma   90.00
#
_symmetry.space_group_name_H-M   'P 1'
#
loop_
_entity.id
_entity.type
_entity.pdbx_description
1 polymer ?
#
loop_
_entity_poly.entity_id
_entity_poly.type
_entity_poly.pdbx_seq_one_letter_code
_entity_poly.pdbx_strand_id
1 'polypeptide(L)'
;MDRMDTAELHYICPIANVASICDRGILSHNAVRETAHVSLALPEVQSRREVVPLRDGRMLHDYANLYFHPRNPMMYYLHEQHGRLCVLRICDSVLDIPGTMIADRNAARRQTRFHPSPDDLRYLNRHLIFARDWTHPNPERADYQKAVKCAEILVPHQVSKHKIVGAYVRCDDAYYDMMALEAPWPVTQCPDIFFQEESDV
;
A
#
# COMPACT_ATOMS: atom_id res chain seq x y z
N MET A 1 3.48 1.95 18.40
CA MET A 1 2.97 2.90 17.40
C MET A 1 1.59 3.34 17.83
N ASP A 2 1.27 4.59 17.72
CA ASP A 2 -0.07 5.10 18.03
C ASP A 2 -0.72 5.70 16.77
N ARG A 3 -1.96 6.19 16.90
CA ARG A 3 -2.71 6.74 15.77
C ARG A 3 -2.08 8.04 15.21
N MET A 4 -1.40 8.82 16.02
CA MET A 4 -0.75 10.05 15.57
C MET A 4 0.43 9.77 14.63
N ASP A 5 1.01 8.56 14.71
CA ASP A 5 2.05 8.11 13.77
C ASP A 5 1.50 7.74 12.38
N THR A 6 0.17 7.66 12.22
CA THR A 6 -0.51 7.23 10.99
C THR A 6 -1.36 8.35 10.39
N ALA A 7 -0.80 9.57 10.28
CA ALA A 7 -1.52 10.71 9.73
C ALA A 7 -2.14 10.45 8.35
N GLU A 8 -1.53 9.58 7.57
CA GLU A 8 -2.06 9.07 6.31
C GLU A 8 -1.57 7.65 6.02
N LEU A 9 -2.34 6.92 5.23
CA LEU A 9 -2.01 5.60 4.69
C LEU A 9 -1.84 5.70 3.17
N HIS A 10 -1.28 4.67 2.55
CA HIS A 10 -0.82 4.78 1.18
C HIS A 10 -1.24 3.58 0.32
N TYR A 11 -1.64 3.87 -0.91
CA TYR A 11 -1.93 2.86 -1.93
C TYR A 11 -1.09 3.13 -3.18
N ILE A 12 -0.24 2.17 -3.56
CA ILE A 12 0.62 2.25 -4.75
C ILE A 12 -0.17 1.70 -5.94
N CYS A 13 -0.37 2.48 -7.00
CA CYS A 13 -1.08 2.00 -8.18
C CYS A 13 -0.58 2.65 -9.48
N PRO A 14 -0.85 2.01 -10.64
CA PRO A 14 -0.68 2.66 -11.94
C PRO A 14 -1.58 3.88 -12.08
N ILE A 15 -1.08 4.95 -12.68
CA ILE A 15 -1.87 6.14 -13.02
C ILE A 15 -3.06 5.75 -13.91
N ALA A 16 -2.89 4.77 -14.80
CA ALA A 16 -3.96 4.25 -15.66
C ALA A 16 -5.19 3.71 -14.89
N ASN A 17 -5.06 3.35 -13.61
CA ASN A 17 -6.19 2.87 -12.81
C ASN A 17 -6.94 4.00 -12.09
N VAL A 18 -6.41 5.23 -12.08
CA VAL A 18 -6.93 6.33 -11.25
C VAL A 18 -8.35 6.70 -11.65
N ALA A 19 -8.69 6.74 -12.94
CA ALA A 19 -10.05 7.04 -13.39
C ALA A 19 -11.08 6.06 -12.79
N SER A 20 -10.80 4.75 -12.81
CA SER A 20 -11.65 3.74 -12.18
C SER A 20 -11.72 3.89 -10.66
N ILE A 21 -10.61 4.27 -10.02
CA ILE A 21 -10.56 4.51 -8.56
C ILE A 21 -11.36 5.76 -8.18
N CYS A 22 -11.36 6.82 -8.99
CA CYS A 22 -12.20 8.00 -8.78
C CYS A 22 -13.69 7.68 -8.80
N ASP A 23 -14.09 6.68 -9.57
CA ASP A 23 -15.48 6.23 -9.66
C ASP A 23 -15.83 5.26 -8.52
N ARG A 24 -15.04 4.21 -8.34
CA ARG A 24 -15.36 3.02 -7.54
C ARG A 24 -14.64 2.92 -6.20
N GLY A 25 -13.60 3.74 -5.95
CA GLY A 25 -12.68 3.56 -4.83
C GLY A 25 -11.64 2.46 -5.08
N ILE A 26 -10.85 2.12 -4.06
CA ILE A 26 -9.84 1.07 -4.12
C ILE A 26 -10.52 -0.26 -3.76
N LEU A 27 -10.61 -1.16 -4.71
CA LEU A 27 -11.28 -2.45 -4.57
C LEU A 27 -10.32 -3.52 -4.04
N SER A 28 -10.85 -4.50 -3.30
CA SER A 28 -10.15 -5.74 -2.98
C SER A 28 -9.87 -6.56 -4.23
N HIS A 29 -8.94 -7.51 -4.13
CA HIS A 29 -8.60 -8.39 -5.26
C HIS A 29 -9.85 -9.12 -5.82
N ASN A 30 -10.71 -9.63 -4.95
CA ASN A 30 -11.94 -10.32 -5.38
C ASN A 30 -12.95 -9.35 -6.02
N ALA A 31 -13.08 -8.12 -5.49
CA ALA A 31 -14.03 -7.14 -6.00
C ALA A 31 -13.59 -6.52 -7.35
N VAL A 32 -12.29 -6.52 -7.67
CA VAL A 32 -11.76 -5.91 -8.90
C VAL A 32 -11.78 -6.86 -10.10
N ARG A 33 -12.07 -8.15 -9.92
CA ARG A 33 -11.98 -9.18 -10.98
C ARG A 33 -12.75 -8.84 -12.26
N GLU A 34 -13.90 -8.21 -12.12
CA GLU A 34 -14.76 -7.83 -13.25
C GLU A 34 -14.48 -6.41 -13.77
N THR A 35 -13.43 -5.78 -13.26
CA THR A 35 -13.05 -4.41 -13.65
C THR A 35 -11.75 -4.45 -14.43
N ALA A 36 -11.73 -3.82 -15.61
CA ALA A 36 -10.48 -3.66 -16.36
C ALA A 36 -9.50 -2.81 -15.54
N HIS A 37 -8.33 -3.35 -15.26
CA HIS A 37 -7.28 -2.67 -14.49
C HIS A 37 -5.90 -3.21 -14.86
N VAL A 38 -4.87 -2.41 -14.60
CA VAL A 38 -3.47 -2.81 -14.70
C VAL A 38 -3.02 -3.34 -13.33
N SER A 39 -2.64 -4.62 -13.27
CA SER A 39 -2.17 -5.23 -12.01
C SER A 39 -0.67 -5.03 -11.84
N LEU A 40 -0.25 -4.61 -10.64
CA LEU A 40 1.15 -4.57 -10.20
C LEU A 40 1.54 -5.83 -9.40
N ALA A 41 0.59 -6.72 -9.19
CA ALA A 41 0.77 -7.87 -8.31
C ALA A 41 1.58 -8.97 -8.99
N LEU A 42 2.55 -9.52 -8.25
CA LEU A 42 3.28 -10.72 -8.66
C LEU A 42 2.39 -11.96 -8.50
N PRO A 43 2.28 -12.83 -9.52
CA PRO A 43 1.45 -14.05 -9.45
C PRO A 43 1.77 -14.93 -8.23
N GLU A 44 3.06 -15.10 -7.90
CA GLU A 44 3.49 -15.91 -6.76
C GLU A 44 3.07 -15.30 -5.41
N VAL A 45 2.97 -13.97 -5.34
CA VAL A 45 2.47 -13.28 -4.14
C VAL A 45 0.96 -13.47 -4.05
N GLN A 46 0.24 -13.35 -5.16
CA GLN A 46 -1.21 -13.54 -5.19
C GLN A 46 -1.61 -14.96 -4.83
N SER A 47 -0.93 -15.99 -5.35
CA SER A 47 -1.18 -17.38 -4.98
C SER A 47 -1.01 -17.65 -3.47
N ARG A 48 -0.03 -16.98 -2.84
CA ARG A 48 0.12 -17.05 -1.38
C ARG A 48 -0.98 -16.32 -0.62
N ARG A 49 -1.45 -15.18 -1.12
CA ARG A 49 -2.53 -14.38 -0.51
C ARG A 49 -3.88 -15.09 -0.59
N GLU A 50 -4.13 -15.83 -1.66
CA GLU A 50 -5.39 -16.52 -1.92
C GLU A 50 -5.77 -17.52 -0.81
N VAL A 51 -4.77 -18.16 -0.19
CA VAL A 51 -4.97 -19.20 0.82
C VAL A 51 -4.86 -18.72 2.27
N VAL A 52 -4.80 -17.41 2.50
CA VAL A 52 -4.68 -16.85 3.85
C VAL A 52 -6.06 -16.47 4.41
N PRO A 53 -6.59 -17.22 5.39
CA PRO A 53 -7.83 -16.85 6.09
C PRO A 53 -7.53 -15.85 7.21
N LEU A 54 -8.45 -14.92 7.44
CA LEU A 54 -8.46 -14.05 8.61
C LEU A 54 -9.48 -14.54 9.66
N ARG A 55 -9.39 -13.98 10.88
CA ARG A 55 -10.18 -14.45 12.03
C ARG A 55 -11.70 -14.26 11.87
N ASP A 56 -12.11 -13.32 11.03
CA ASP A 56 -13.52 -13.04 10.75
C ASP A 56 -14.12 -13.93 9.64
N GLY A 57 -13.35 -14.93 9.17
CA GLY A 57 -13.77 -15.90 8.16
C GLY A 57 -13.56 -15.44 6.71
N ARG A 58 -13.12 -14.20 6.49
CA ARG A 58 -12.76 -13.72 5.14
C ARG A 58 -11.39 -14.22 4.72
N MET A 59 -11.17 -14.27 3.40
CA MET A 59 -9.86 -14.50 2.82
C MET A 59 -9.12 -13.17 2.63
N LEU A 60 -7.78 -13.21 2.59
CA LEU A 60 -6.97 -12.00 2.40
C LEU A 60 -7.31 -11.26 1.10
N HIS A 61 -7.78 -11.95 0.06
CA HIS A 61 -8.26 -11.37 -1.19
C HIS A 61 -9.59 -10.60 -1.09
N ASP A 62 -10.31 -10.72 0.04
CA ASP A 62 -11.53 -9.94 0.29
C ASP A 62 -11.22 -8.55 0.86
N TYR A 63 -9.95 -8.23 1.04
CA TYR A 63 -9.50 -6.94 1.59
C TYR A 63 -8.76 -6.10 0.55
N ALA A 64 -9.05 -4.80 0.53
CA ALA A 64 -8.18 -3.79 -0.09
C ALA A 64 -7.01 -3.53 0.85
N ASN A 65 -5.78 -3.63 0.35
CA ASN A 65 -4.58 -3.44 1.17
C ASN A 65 -3.98 -2.05 0.99
N LEU A 66 -3.60 -1.44 2.11
CA LEU A 66 -2.89 -0.16 2.16
C LEU A 66 -1.57 -0.36 2.91
N TYR A 67 -0.61 0.54 2.69
CA TYR A 67 0.68 0.57 3.38
C TYR A 67 0.75 1.72 4.37
N PHE A 68 1.45 1.52 5.49
CA PHE A 68 1.82 2.60 6.40
C PHE A 68 2.83 3.55 5.78
N HIS A 69 3.74 3.03 4.96
CA HIS A 69 4.76 3.84 4.29
C HIS A 69 4.96 3.38 2.84
N PRO A 70 4.89 4.30 1.85
CA PRO A 70 4.93 3.92 0.44
C PRO A 70 6.33 3.55 -0.05
N ARG A 71 7.39 4.13 0.56
CA ARG A 71 8.78 3.76 0.24
C ARG A 71 9.12 2.42 0.91
N ASN A 72 8.75 1.33 0.24
CA ASN A 72 8.84 -0.04 0.73
C ASN A 72 9.35 -0.99 -0.36
N PRO A 73 9.59 -2.27 -0.05
CA PRO A 73 10.07 -3.27 -1.02
C PRO A 73 9.21 -3.45 -2.27
N MET A 74 7.89 -3.21 -2.22
CA MET A 74 7.05 -3.24 -3.42
C MET A 74 7.40 -2.07 -4.34
N MET A 75 7.48 -0.85 -3.80
CA MET A 75 7.88 0.33 -4.56
C MET A 75 9.29 0.15 -5.16
N TYR A 76 10.22 -0.41 -4.39
CA TYR A 76 11.58 -0.71 -4.89
C TYR A 76 11.55 -1.69 -6.08
N TYR A 77 10.77 -2.75 -5.99
CA TYR A 77 10.61 -3.72 -7.07
C TYR A 77 10.07 -3.09 -8.36
N LEU A 78 9.26 -2.06 -8.23
CA LEU A 78 8.62 -1.35 -9.36
C LEU A 78 9.44 -0.15 -9.86
N HIS A 79 10.72 -0.04 -9.53
CA HIS A 79 11.54 1.16 -9.77
C HIS A 79 11.55 1.61 -11.25
N GLU A 80 11.57 0.69 -12.21
CA GLU A 80 11.52 0.98 -13.65
C GLU A 80 10.18 1.56 -14.12
N GLN A 81 9.13 1.42 -13.30
CA GLN A 81 7.78 1.87 -13.62
C GLN A 81 7.38 3.17 -12.91
N HIS A 82 8.24 3.75 -12.08
CA HIS A 82 7.90 4.89 -11.22
C HIS A 82 7.27 6.08 -11.96
N GLY A 83 7.66 6.34 -13.21
CA GLY A 83 7.06 7.39 -14.04
C GLY A 83 5.60 7.14 -14.45
N ARG A 84 5.09 5.91 -14.23
CA ARG A 84 3.70 5.52 -14.53
C ARG A 84 2.90 5.18 -13.28
N LEU A 85 3.49 5.38 -12.09
CA LEU A 85 2.87 5.09 -10.81
C LEU A 85 2.49 6.37 -10.08
N CYS A 86 1.44 6.26 -9.28
CA CYS A 86 1.15 7.22 -8.23
C CYS A 86 0.97 6.48 -6.88
N VAL A 87 1.08 7.26 -5.81
CA VAL A 87 0.77 6.81 -4.45
C VAL A 87 -0.42 7.61 -3.97
N LEU A 88 -1.58 6.97 -3.87
CA LEU A 88 -2.76 7.61 -3.30
C LEU A 88 -2.61 7.74 -1.80
N ARG A 89 -2.96 8.91 -1.29
CA ARG A 89 -2.97 9.25 0.14
C ARG A 89 -4.35 8.97 0.70
N ILE A 90 -4.42 8.20 1.76
CA ILE A 90 -5.68 7.71 2.33
C ILE A 90 -5.80 8.23 3.75
N CYS A 91 -6.95 8.81 4.08
CA CYS A 91 -7.28 9.27 5.42
C CYS A 91 -7.19 8.13 6.44
N ASP A 92 -6.59 8.39 7.58
CA ASP A 92 -6.43 7.43 8.69
C ASP A 92 -7.76 6.91 9.24
N SER A 93 -8.87 7.59 8.98
CA SER A 93 -10.22 7.16 9.39
C SER A 93 -10.65 5.81 8.79
N VAL A 94 -9.91 5.24 7.84
CA VAL A 94 -10.11 3.85 7.39
C VAL A 94 -9.78 2.84 8.48
N LEU A 95 -8.96 3.21 9.46
CA LEU A 95 -8.64 2.38 10.62
C LEU A 95 -9.88 2.07 11.49
N ASP A 96 -10.90 2.94 11.45
CA ASP A 96 -12.14 2.79 12.21
C ASP A 96 -13.23 2.01 11.47
N ILE A 97 -12.99 1.62 10.22
CA ILE A 97 -13.96 0.83 9.45
C ILE A 97 -14.09 -0.55 10.10
N PRO A 98 -15.31 -0.98 10.45
CA PRO A 98 -15.52 -2.29 11.08
C PRO A 98 -14.93 -3.44 10.26
N GLY A 99 -14.18 -4.32 10.92
CA GLY A 99 -13.51 -5.43 10.28
C GLY A 99 -12.16 -5.10 9.63
N THR A 100 -11.69 -3.85 9.73
CA THR A 100 -10.32 -3.51 9.31
C THR A 100 -9.31 -4.24 10.19
N MET A 101 -8.31 -4.82 9.55
CA MET A 101 -7.24 -5.58 10.18
C MET A 101 -5.88 -4.94 9.89
N ILE A 102 -4.94 -5.17 10.79
CA ILE A 102 -3.55 -4.75 10.67
C ILE A 102 -2.68 -5.98 10.51
N ALA A 103 -1.85 -6.02 9.47
CA ALA A 103 -0.80 -7.02 9.31
C ALA A 103 0.54 -6.43 9.77
N ASP A 104 1.21 -7.06 10.74
CA ASP A 104 2.46 -6.57 11.34
C ASP A 104 3.65 -6.56 10.36
N ARG A 105 3.46 -7.14 9.19
CA ARG A 105 4.40 -7.23 8.05
C ARG A 105 3.63 -7.56 6.77
N ASN A 106 4.33 -7.87 5.67
CA ASN A 106 3.68 -8.32 4.43
C ASN A 106 2.70 -9.47 4.72
N ALA A 107 1.43 -9.26 4.39
CA ALA A 107 0.34 -10.18 4.74
C ALA A 107 0.45 -11.56 4.08
N ALA A 108 1.23 -11.70 2.99
CA ALA A 108 1.50 -12.98 2.33
C ALA A 108 2.57 -13.83 3.03
N ARG A 109 3.19 -13.33 4.11
CA ARG A 109 4.21 -14.09 4.86
C ARG A 109 3.56 -15.01 5.88
N ARG A 110 4.06 -16.24 6.00
CA ARG A 110 3.54 -17.24 6.94
C ARG A 110 3.58 -16.81 8.41
N GLN A 111 4.58 -15.98 8.78
CA GLN A 111 4.78 -15.50 10.15
C GLN A 111 3.97 -14.24 10.46
N THR A 112 3.15 -13.74 9.54
CA THR A 112 2.36 -12.52 9.74
C THR A 112 1.34 -12.72 10.84
N ARG A 113 1.27 -11.71 11.71
CA ARG A 113 0.23 -11.63 12.74
C ARG A 113 -0.79 -10.58 12.31
N PHE A 114 -2.05 -10.95 12.39
CA PHE A 114 -3.17 -10.07 12.08
C PHE A 114 -3.80 -9.58 13.39
N HIS A 115 -4.00 -8.28 13.47
CA HIS A 115 -4.49 -7.58 14.65
C HIS A 115 -5.72 -6.76 14.29
N PRO A 116 -6.73 -6.64 15.20
CA PRO A 116 -7.84 -5.71 15.03
C PRO A 116 -7.35 -4.25 14.94
N SER A 117 -7.95 -3.46 14.06
CA SER A 117 -7.73 -2.02 13.97
C SER A 117 -8.82 -1.27 14.76
N PRO A 118 -8.53 -0.11 15.37
CA PRO A 118 -7.21 0.57 15.47
C PRO A 118 -6.41 0.20 16.73
N ASP A 119 -7.00 -0.51 17.70
CA ASP A 119 -6.46 -0.65 19.07
C ASP A 119 -5.08 -1.31 19.11
N ASP A 120 -4.82 -2.20 18.17
CA ASP A 120 -3.61 -3.01 18.15
C ASP A 120 -2.45 -2.42 17.33
N LEU A 121 -2.54 -1.15 16.89
CA LEU A 121 -1.41 -0.41 16.32
C LEU A 121 -0.16 -0.46 17.23
N ARG A 122 -0.35 -0.52 18.54
CA ARG A 122 0.72 -0.62 19.56
C ARG A 122 1.67 -1.82 19.37
N TYR A 123 1.21 -2.89 18.71
CA TYR A 123 2.03 -4.10 18.47
C TYR A 123 2.95 -3.96 17.24
N LEU A 124 2.83 -2.89 16.48
CA LEU A 124 3.64 -2.67 15.30
C LEU A 124 5.02 -2.10 15.65
N ASN A 125 6.02 -2.54 14.92
CA ASN A 125 7.36 -1.98 15.02
C ASN A 125 7.48 -0.71 14.17
N ARG A 126 7.11 0.45 14.76
CA ARG A 126 7.15 1.76 14.09
C ARG A 126 8.52 2.04 13.46
N HIS A 127 9.60 1.76 14.20
CA HIS A 127 10.95 2.05 13.73
C HIS A 127 11.25 1.35 12.41
N LEU A 128 10.93 0.07 12.28
CA LEU A 128 11.18 -0.69 11.06
C LEU A 128 10.19 -0.31 9.93
N ILE A 129 8.94 -0.02 10.24
CA ILE A 129 7.93 0.38 9.23
C ILE A 129 8.34 1.69 8.54
N PHE A 130 8.85 2.66 9.30
CA PHE A 130 9.25 3.97 8.77
C PHE A 130 10.76 4.09 8.49
N ALA A 131 11.54 3.00 8.67
CA ALA A 131 12.96 3.01 8.33
C ALA A 131 13.18 3.42 6.85
N ARG A 132 14.28 4.14 6.59
CA ARG A 132 14.62 4.57 5.23
C ARG A 132 15.00 3.39 4.32
N ASP A 133 15.64 2.39 4.89
CA ASP A 133 16.04 1.14 4.23
C ASP A 133 15.73 -0.07 5.13
N TRP A 134 15.96 -1.27 4.61
CA TRP A 134 15.75 -2.53 5.31
C TRP A 134 16.93 -3.49 5.14
N THR A 135 18.10 -2.94 4.84
CA THR A 135 19.33 -3.72 4.68
C THR A 135 19.90 -4.13 6.04
N HIS A 136 20.51 -5.30 6.10
CA HIS A 136 21.21 -5.78 7.29
C HIS A 136 22.26 -6.82 6.89
N PRO A 137 23.47 -6.86 7.54
CA PRO A 137 24.50 -7.85 7.27
C PRO A 137 24.05 -9.31 7.50
N ASN A 138 23.17 -9.54 8.47
CA ASN A 138 22.57 -10.84 8.69
C ASN A 138 21.36 -11.01 7.78
N PRO A 139 21.33 -12.06 6.88
CA PRO A 139 20.26 -12.27 5.92
C PRO A 139 18.85 -12.49 6.53
N GLU A 140 18.77 -13.18 7.67
CA GLU A 140 17.48 -13.43 8.34
C GLU A 140 16.89 -12.13 8.90
N ARG A 141 17.75 -11.25 9.44
CA ARG A 141 17.32 -9.93 9.92
C ARG A 141 16.93 -9.03 8.75
N ALA A 142 17.67 -9.07 7.65
CA ALA A 142 17.31 -8.33 6.43
C ALA A 142 15.94 -8.78 5.90
N ASP A 143 15.69 -10.10 5.82
CA ASP A 143 14.37 -10.62 5.40
C ASP A 143 13.25 -10.22 6.36
N TYR A 144 13.50 -10.26 7.67
CA TYR A 144 12.54 -9.78 8.67
C TYR A 144 12.24 -8.29 8.51
N GLN A 145 13.26 -7.43 8.41
CA GLN A 145 13.09 -5.98 8.23
C GLN A 145 12.35 -5.67 6.95
N LYS A 146 12.71 -6.34 5.84
CA LYS A 146 12.01 -6.25 4.55
C LYS A 146 10.53 -6.62 4.68
N ALA A 147 10.22 -7.67 5.43
CA ALA A 147 8.83 -8.07 5.64
C ALA A 147 8.05 -7.03 6.46
N VAL A 148 8.62 -6.53 7.57
CA VAL A 148 7.98 -5.53 8.43
C VAL A 148 7.79 -4.18 7.73
N LYS A 149 8.74 -3.80 6.86
CA LYS A 149 8.62 -2.59 6.02
C LYS A 149 7.39 -2.60 5.12
N CYS A 150 6.85 -3.79 4.80
CA CYS A 150 5.61 -4.00 4.07
C CYS A 150 4.41 -4.26 4.99
N ALA A 151 4.38 -3.76 6.22
CA ALA A 151 3.20 -3.84 7.07
C ALA A 151 1.98 -3.20 6.38
N GLU A 152 0.81 -3.83 6.54
CA GLU A 152 -0.38 -3.49 5.76
C GLU A 152 -1.58 -3.16 6.66
N ILE A 153 -2.45 -2.28 6.16
CA ILE A 153 -3.83 -2.13 6.60
C ILE A 153 -4.73 -2.85 5.61
N LEU A 154 -5.61 -3.69 6.11
CA LEU A 154 -6.50 -4.53 5.33
C LEU A 154 -7.94 -4.07 5.56
N VAL A 155 -8.51 -3.34 4.59
CA VAL A 155 -9.88 -2.80 4.67
C VAL A 155 -10.84 -3.76 3.97
N PRO A 156 -11.93 -4.23 4.61
CA PRO A 156 -12.87 -5.16 4.01
C PRO A 156 -13.45 -4.62 2.70
N HIS A 157 -13.43 -5.44 1.65
CA HIS A 157 -14.00 -5.24 0.33
C HIS A 157 -13.46 -4.06 -0.46
N GLN A 158 -13.48 -2.83 0.10
CA GLN A 158 -13.03 -1.62 -0.60
C GLN A 158 -12.68 -0.48 0.34
N VAL A 159 -11.82 0.42 -0.14
CA VAL A 159 -11.64 1.76 0.43
C VAL A 159 -12.48 2.74 -0.41
N SER A 160 -13.44 3.39 0.23
CA SER A 160 -14.28 4.40 -0.45
C SER A 160 -13.43 5.51 -1.05
N LYS A 161 -13.80 5.98 -2.25
CA LYS A 161 -13.16 7.12 -2.91
C LYS A 161 -13.11 8.38 -2.04
N HIS A 162 -14.06 8.57 -1.12
CA HIS A 162 -14.11 9.69 -0.18
C HIS A 162 -13.05 9.62 0.93
N LYS A 163 -12.32 8.53 1.03
CA LYS A 163 -11.18 8.36 1.93
C LYS A 163 -9.85 8.73 1.28
N ILE A 164 -9.83 9.00 -0.04
CA ILE A 164 -8.65 9.44 -0.76
C ILE A 164 -8.54 10.95 -0.59
N VAL A 165 -7.41 11.42 -0.09
CA VAL A 165 -7.17 12.84 0.25
C VAL A 165 -6.11 13.50 -0.62
N GLY A 166 -5.45 12.76 -1.50
CA GLY A 166 -4.41 13.27 -2.38
C GLY A 166 -3.66 12.17 -3.10
N ALA A 167 -2.67 12.56 -3.89
CA ALA A 167 -1.75 11.67 -4.56
C ALA A 167 -0.33 12.23 -4.57
N TYR A 168 0.67 11.34 -4.46
CA TYR A 168 2.07 11.63 -4.73
C TYR A 168 2.48 11.03 -6.06
N VAL A 169 3.32 11.75 -6.81
CA VAL A 169 3.95 11.29 -8.04
C VAL A 169 5.45 11.58 -8.03
N ARG A 170 6.22 10.89 -8.89
CA ARG A 170 7.68 11.02 -8.94
C ARG A 170 8.16 12.27 -9.66
N CYS A 171 7.57 12.61 -10.82
CA CYS A 171 8.12 13.55 -11.80
C CYS A 171 7.03 14.35 -12.51
N ASP A 172 7.45 15.30 -13.35
CA ASP A 172 6.56 16.18 -14.12
C ASP A 172 5.63 15.40 -15.05
N ASP A 173 6.13 14.43 -15.80
CA ASP A 173 5.30 13.62 -16.70
C ASP A 173 4.17 12.93 -15.96
N ALA A 174 4.48 12.25 -14.84
CA ALA A 174 3.48 11.61 -13.99
C ALA A 174 2.50 12.64 -13.36
N TYR A 175 2.97 13.86 -13.07
CA TYR A 175 2.12 14.92 -12.57
C TYR A 175 1.13 15.37 -13.65
N TYR A 176 1.58 15.63 -14.89
CA TYR A 176 0.69 16.03 -15.97
C TYR A 176 -0.29 14.92 -16.37
N ASP A 177 0.14 13.65 -16.37
CA ASP A 177 -0.74 12.49 -16.57
C ASP A 177 -1.87 12.45 -15.53
N MET A 178 -1.54 12.68 -14.25
CA MET A 178 -2.55 12.74 -13.18
C MET A 178 -3.49 13.94 -13.31
N MET A 179 -2.97 15.11 -13.70
CA MET A 179 -3.80 16.31 -13.90
C MET A 179 -4.77 16.14 -15.06
N ALA A 180 -4.38 15.43 -16.13
CA ALA A 180 -5.24 15.13 -17.28
C ALA A 180 -6.44 14.22 -16.91
N LEU A 181 -6.37 13.49 -15.79
CA LEU A 181 -7.46 12.65 -15.29
C LEU A 181 -8.51 13.43 -14.47
N GLU A 182 -8.28 14.73 -14.21
CA GLU A 182 -9.17 15.59 -13.41
C GLU A 182 -9.56 14.98 -12.06
N ALA A 183 -8.64 14.27 -11.42
CA ALA A 183 -8.87 13.65 -10.13
C ALA A 183 -9.28 14.70 -9.07
N PRO A 184 -10.28 14.42 -8.20
CA PRO A 184 -10.88 15.42 -7.31
C PRO A 184 -10.04 15.77 -6.07
N TRP A 185 -8.77 15.36 -6.03
CA TRP A 185 -7.86 15.60 -4.91
C TRP A 185 -6.51 16.18 -5.39
N PRO A 186 -5.76 16.87 -4.50
CA PRO A 186 -4.48 17.47 -4.85
C PRO A 186 -3.44 16.40 -5.23
N VAL A 187 -2.65 16.72 -6.25
CA VAL A 187 -1.48 15.94 -6.67
C VAL A 187 -0.21 16.69 -6.29
N THR A 188 0.74 16.01 -5.69
CA THR A 188 2.01 16.58 -5.23
C THR A 188 3.17 15.75 -5.72
N GLN A 189 4.20 16.38 -6.25
CA GLN A 189 5.45 15.70 -6.54
C GLN A 189 6.21 15.41 -5.23
N CYS A 190 6.57 14.15 -5.03
CA CYS A 190 7.31 13.69 -3.87
C CYS A 190 8.32 12.61 -4.28
N PRO A 191 9.41 12.97 -4.99
CA PRO A 191 10.40 12.01 -5.49
C PRO A 191 11.01 11.11 -4.41
N ASP A 192 11.13 11.60 -3.18
CA ASP A 192 11.79 10.90 -2.07
C ASP A 192 11.11 9.59 -1.66
N ILE A 193 9.81 9.44 -1.91
CA ILE A 193 9.10 8.19 -1.63
C ILE A 193 9.28 7.14 -2.74
N PHE A 194 9.74 7.57 -3.90
CA PHE A 194 10.15 6.71 -5.01
C PHE A 194 11.66 6.47 -4.94
N PHE A 195 12.12 5.32 -5.42
CA PHE A 195 13.56 5.06 -5.52
C PHE A 195 14.07 5.75 -6.79
N GLN A 196 15.12 6.55 -6.63
CA GLN A 196 15.83 7.09 -7.80
C GLN A 196 16.58 5.93 -8.46
N GLU A 197 16.63 5.90 -9.77
CA GLU A 197 17.67 5.16 -10.46
C GLU A 197 19.00 5.76 -9.97
N GLU A 198 19.95 4.92 -9.58
CA GLU A 198 21.32 5.38 -9.41
C GLU A 198 21.74 5.92 -10.78
N SER A 199 21.66 7.24 -10.93
CA SER A 199 22.29 7.92 -12.07
C SER A 199 23.77 7.67 -11.88
N ASP A 200 24.35 6.92 -12.80
CA ASP A 200 25.78 6.71 -12.94
C ASP A 200 26.49 8.05 -12.75
N VAL A 201 27.31 8.14 -11.69
CA VAL A 201 28.30 9.19 -11.50
C VAL A 201 29.63 8.67 -12.02
#